data_795b8ea27f5907e29ef21eefa7a2ae54
#
_entry.id   795b8ea27f5907e29ef21eefa7a2ae54
#
_cell.length_a   1.000
_cell.length_b   1.000
_cell.length_c   1.000
_cell.angle_alpha   90.00
_cell.angle_beta   90.00
_cell.angle_gamma   90.00
#
_symmetry.space_group_name_H-M   'P 1'
#
loop_
_entity.id
_entity.type
_entity.pdbx_description
1 polymer ?
#
loop_
_entity_poly.entity_id
_entity_poly.type
_entity_poly.pdbx_seq_one_letter_code
_entity_poly.pdbx_strand_id
1 'polypeptide(L)'
;MNMFRWTRQSTEAMEEIWHLRLATIDPECVVMLTRPGSKGLTIHVFGDQKTTATLNKDFGGKVARLSKEILTNNSQQPRAAISIRGRLRIHSDPASLAGDPQPERAILLPAGMAFGTGDHATTATCLRLLCDITPNLPSGWTALDAGTGTGILAIAAEKLGAAAVEAFDFDPVCIRVSKENVHANRCKKIALSVADAQRVGKFQKADVVLANLYSELLIASAPGLLKKLRSDGWFIFSGVLKTQIAEVCAALQNLGLAKPKVVTRGKWCAGIARKS
;
A
#
# COMPACT_ATOMS: atom_id res chain seq x y z
N MET A 1 30.53 -0.16 -2.42
CA MET A 1 30.11 -1.22 -3.35
C MET A 1 29.64 -0.57 -4.65
N ASN A 2 30.06 -1.08 -5.82
CA ASN A 2 29.56 -0.58 -7.10
C ASN A 2 28.19 -1.19 -7.36
N MET A 3 27.18 -0.36 -7.59
CA MET A 3 25.83 -0.79 -7.89
C MET A 3 25.58 -0.69 -9.40
N PHE A 4 24.90 -1.66 -9.96
CA PHE A 4 24.54 -1.73 -11.37
C PHE A 4 23.02 -1.82 -11.50
N ARG A 5 22.48 -1.35 -12.62
CA ARG A 5 21.07 -1.49 -12.98
C ARG A 5 20.98 -2.26 -14.28
N TRP A 6 20.33 -3.40 -14.25
CA TRP A 6 19.85 -4.09 -15.44
C TRP A 6 18.48 -3.56 -15.82
N THR A 7 18.23 -3.37 -17.12
CA THR A 7 16.96 -2.83 -17.62
C THR A 7 16.47 -3.68 -18.79
N ARG A 8 15.20 -4.09 -18.75
CA ARG A 8 14.54 -4.82 -19.83
C ARG A 8 13.20 -4.17 -20.17
N GLN A 9 12.92 -4.04 -21.47
CA GLN A 9 11.58 -3.66 -21.96
C GLN A 9 10.77 -4.95 -22.22
N SER A 10 9.51 -4.93 -21.83
CA SER A 10 8.56 -6.02 -21.99
C SER A 10 7.15 -5.47 -22.20
N THR A 11 6.14 -6.31 -22.10
CA THR A 11 4.74 -5.92 -22.14
C THR A 11 4.06 -6.22 -20.81
N GLU A 12 2.99 -5.49 -20.50
CA GLU A 12 2.19 -5.67 -19.28
C GLU A 12 1.66 -7.12 -19.17
N ALA A 13 1.34 -7.76 -20.30
CA ALA A 13 0.90 -9.16 -20.34
C ALA A 13 1.96 -10.16 -19.84
N MET A 14 3.22 -9.78 -19.82
CA MET A 14 4.35 -10.61 -19.36
C MET A 14 4.73 -10.35 -17.89
N GLU A 15 4.03 -9.48 -17.17
CA GLU A 15 4.40 -9.06 -15.82
C GLU A 15 4.50 -10.26 -14.85
N GLU A 16 3.50 -11.15 -14.84
CA GLU A 16 3.50 -12.36 -14.00
C GLU A 16 4.65 -13.31 -14.33
N ILE A 17 4.96 -13.48 -15.62
CA ILE A 17 6.07 -14.31 -16.07
C ILE A 17 7.40 -13.70 -15.59
N TRP A 18 7.52 -12.37 -15.57
CA TRP A 18 8.70 -11.71 -15.06
C TRP A 18 8.83 -11.83 -13.54
N HIS A 19 7.76 -11.80 -12.78
CA HIS A 19 7.80 -12.12 -11.34
C HIS A 19 8.33 -13.53 -11.09
N LEU A 20 7.91 -14.52 -11.88
CA LEU A 20 8.43 -15.90 -11.77
C LEU A 20 9.91 -15.99 -12.18
N ARG A 21 10.31 -15.33 -13.26
CA ARG A 21 11.71 -15.34 -13.75
C ARG A 21 12.69 -14.67 -12.78
N LEU A 22 12.22 -13.70 -12.02
CA LEU A 22 13.00 -12.94 -11.06
C LEU A 22 12.79 -13.39 -9.61
N ALA A 23 12.07 -14.52 -9.39
CA ALA A 23 11.73 -15.01 -8.05
C ALA A 23 12.93 -15.31 -7.15
N THR A 24 14.12 -15.54 -7.73
CA THR A 24 15.40 -15.76 -7.00
C THR A 24 16.12 -14.45 -6.67
N ILE A 25 15.66 -13.31 -7.21
CA ILE A 25 16.21 -11.99 -6.94
C ILE A 25 15.41 -11.40 -5.78
N ASP A 26 16.11 -10.71 -4.87
CA ASP A 26 15.47 -9.98 -3.80
C ASP A 26 14.42 -9.02 -4.40
N PRO A 27 13.13 -9.13 -4.01
CA PRO A 27 12.06 -8.29 -4.52
C PRO A 27 12.33 -6.77 -4.38
N GLU A 28 13.12 -6.39 -3.38
CA GLU A 28 13.53 -5.00 -3.14
C GLU A 28 14.46 -4.46 -4.23
N CYS A 29 15.14 -5.37 -4.91
CA CYS A 29 16.03 -5.04 -6.02
C CYS A 29 15.30 -4.96 -7.37
N VAL A 30 13.98 -5.28 -7.42
CA VAL A 30 13.20 -5.35 -8.66
C VAL A 30 12.18 -4.22 -8.73
N VAL A 31 12.22 -3.44 -9.78
CA VAL A 31 11.24 -2.37 -10.05
C VAL A 31 10.62 -2.60 -11.41
N MET A 32 9.30 -2.75 -11.45
CA MET A 32 8.51 -2.87 -12.68
C MET A 32 7.67 -1.61 -12.88
N LEU A 33 7.82 -0.96 -14.04
CA LEU A 33 7.20 0.32 -14.35
C LEU A 33 6.32 0.17 -15.60
N THR A 34 5.05 0.52 -15.48
CA THR A 34 4.12 0.70 -16.60
C THR A 34 3.85 2.19 -16.80
N ARG A 35 3.78 2.66 -18.05
CA ARG A 35 3.40 4.04 -18.33
C ARG A 35 1.88 4.11 -18.51
N PRO A 36 1.19 5.11 -17.93
CA PRO A 36 -0.23 5.31 -18.15
C PRO A 36 -0.55 5.38 -19.66
N GLY A 37 -1.50 4.55 -20.11
CA GLY A 37 -1.91 4.47 -21.52
C GLY A 37 -0.99 3.66 -22.44
N SER A 38 0.06 3.02 -21.94
CA SER A 38 0.97 2.13 -22.67
C SER A 38 0.82 0.69 -22.18
N LYS A 39 0.87 -0.26 -23.10
CA LYS A 39 0.98 -1.70 -22.77
C LYS A 39 2.43 -2.14 -22.53
N GLY A 40 3.35 -1.19 -22.46
CA GLY A 40 4.78 -1.44 -22.23
C GLY A 40 5.11 -1.59 -20.75
N LEU A 41 5.93 -2.58 -20.42
CA LEU A 41 6.50 -2.82 -19.09
C LEU A 41 8.01 -2.56 -19.15
N THR A 42 8.51 -1.72 -18.27
CA THR A 42 9.95 -1.54 -18.07
C THR A 42 10.37 -2.20 -16.76
N ILE A 43 11.33 -3.11 -16.81
CA ILE A 43 11.84 -3.83 -15.66
C ILE A 43 13.23 -3.32 -15.34
N HIS A 44 13.45 -2.95 -14.09
CA HIS A 44 14.77 -2.63 -13.56
C HIS A 44 15.12 -3.62 -12.46
N VAL A 45 16.34 -4.16 -12.49
CA VAL A 45 16.91 -4.91 -11.38
C VAL A 45 18.19 -4.21 -10.95
N PHE A 46 18.29 -3.92 -9.67
CA PHE A 46 19.46 -3.31 -9.06
C PHE A 46 20.27 -4.38 -8.34
N GLY A 47 21.59 -4.37 -8.49
CA GLY A 47 22.42 -5.39 -7.88
C GLY A 47 23.92 -5.19 -8.17
N ASP A 48 24.69 -6.19 -7.83
CA ASP A 48 26.11 -6.24 -8.16
C ASP A 48 26.34 -6.53 -9.66
N GLN A 49 27.59 -6.45 -10.10
CA GLN A 49 27.96 -6.68 -11.48
C GLN A 49 27.63 -8.12 -11.94
N LYS A 50 27.82 -9.10 -11.06
CA LYS A 50 27.60 -10.52 -11.37
C LYS A 50 26.13 -10.80 -11.62
N THR A 51 25.25 -10.36 -10.71
CA THR A 51 23.79 -10.51 -10.83
C THR A 51 23.25 -9.86 -12.09
N THR A 52 23.62 -8.60 -12.36
CA THR A 52 23.12 -7.87 -13.53
C THR A 52 23.68 -8.39 -14.85
N ALA A 53 24.91 -8.90 -14.86
CA ALA A 53 25.50 -9.56 -16.03
C ALA A 53 24.80 -10.91 -16.34
N THR A 54 24.48 -11.70 -15.32
CA THR A 54 23.72 -12.95 -15.47
C THR A 54 22.33 -12.67 -16.07
N LEU A 55 21.58 -11.71 -15.53
CA LEU A 55 20.29 -11.31 -16.08
C LEU A 55 20.39 -10.85 -17.54
N ASN A 56 21.43 -10.11 -17.89
CA ASN A 56 21.64 -9.67 -19.26
C ASN A 56 21.98 -10.82 -20.20
N LYS A 57 22.72 -11.82 -19.74
CA LYS A 57 23.02 -13.04 -20.49
C LYS A 57 21.77 -13.88 -20.75
N ASP A 58 20.95 -14.06 -19.71
CA ASP A 58 19.82 -15.00 -19.75
C ASP A 58 18.59 -14.38 -20.44
N PHE A 59 18.38 -13.09 -20.26
CA PHE A 59 17.16 -12.41 -20.73
C PHE A 59 17.43 -11.26 -21.71
N GLY A 60 18.69 -10.93 -22.01
CA GLY A 60 19.04 -9.72 -22.76
C GLY A 60 18.69 -8.45 -21.98
N GLY A 61 18.81 -7.31 -22.61
CA GLY A 61 18.53 -6.02 -21.99
C GLY A 61 19.74 -5.09 -22.01
N LYS A 62 19.82 -4.19 -21.01
CA LYS A 62 20.95 -3.24 -20.88
C LYS A 62 21.42 -3.21 -19.43
N VAL A 63 22.74 -3.25 -19.22
CA VAL A 63 23.35 -3.04 -17.91
C VAL A 63 24.02 -1.68 -17.88
N ALA A 64 23.74 -0.91 -16.86
CA ALA A 64 24.38 0.38 -16.60
C ALA A 64 25.00 0.39 -15.21
N ARG A 65 26.24 0.85 -15.09
CA ARG A 65 26.84 1.15 -13.79
C ARG A 65 26.20 2.43 -13.24
N LEU A 66 25.76 2.39 -11.99
CA LEU A 66 25.22 3.57 -11.32
C LEU A 66 26.38 4.34 -10.68
N SER A 67 26.56 5.60 -11.07
CA SER A 67 27.47 6.50 -10.37
C SER A 67 26.87 6.90 -9.03
N LYS A 68 27.72 7.27 -8.05
CA LYS A 68 27.26 7.82 -6.77
C LYS A 68 26.33 9.02 -6.96
N GLU A 69 26.56 9.83 -7.99
CA GLU A 69 25.73 10.99 -8.34
C GLU A 69 24.32 10.60 -8.81
N ILE A 70 24.14 9.47 -9.51
CA ILE A 70 22.79 9.00 -9.91
C ILE A 70 22.01 8.49 -8.69
N LEU A 71 22.70 7.89 -7.73
CA LEU A 71 22.11 7.44 -6.47
C LEU A 71 21.71 8.62 -5.57
N THR A 72 22.44 9.75 -5.65
CA THR A 72 22.15 10.97 -4.90
C THR A 72 21.23 11.94 -5.64
N ASN A 73 21.35 12.07 -6.96
CA ASN A 73 20.54 13.02 -7.76
C ASN A 73 19.08 12.59 -7.99
N ASN A 74 18.76 11.30 -7.95
CA ASN A 74 17.34 10.87 -8.00
C ASN A 74 16.57 11.16 -6.69
N SER A 75 17.28 11.51 -5.60
CA SER A 75 16.73 11.89 -4.32
C SER A 75 16.63 13.42 -4.11
N GLN A 76 17.13 14.26 -5.03
CA GLN A 76 17.29 15.69 -4.78
C GLN A 76 16.25 16.61 -5.45
N GLN A 77 15.33 16.11 -6.28
CA GLN A 77 14.16 16.91 -6.63
C GLN A 77 13.03 16.58 -5.66
N PRO A 78 12.57 17.54 -4.84
CA PRO A 78 11.42 17.33 -3.98
C PRO A 78 10.25 16.88 -4.86
N ARG A 79 9.82 15.62 -4.71
CA ARG A 79 8.62 15.17 -5.40
C ARG A 79 7.45 15.97 -4.83
N ALA A 80 6.62 16.53 -5.70
CA ALA A 80 5.40 17.19 -5.27
C ALA A 80 4.57 16.24 -4.40
N ALA A 81 4.05 16.76 -3.29
CA ALA A 81 3.20 15.98 -2.41
C ALA A 81 1.98 15.43 -3.16
N ILE A 82 1.64 14.17 -2.90
CA ILE A 82 0.44 13.55 -3.46
C ILE A 82 -0.76 14.02 -2.63
N SER A 83 -1.64 14.83 -3.25
CA SER A 83 -2.87 15.29 -2.60
C SER A 83 -3.97 14.24 -2.69
N ILE A 84 -4.57 13.89 -1.56
CA ILE A 84 -5.70 12.96 -1.43
C ILE A 84 -6.93 13.75 -0.95
N ARG A 85 -7.89 14.00 -1.86
CA ARG A 85 -9.16 14.71 -1.57
C ARG A 85 -8.97 16.09 -0.93
N GLY A 86 -7.82 16.73 -1.05
CA GLY A 86 -7.49 17.97 -0.34
C GLY A 86 -7.44 17.84 1.18
N ARG A 87 -7.53 16.60 1.72
CA ARG A 87 -7.60 16.32 3.16
C ARG A 87 -6.33 15.69 3.71
N LEU A 88 -5.55 15.00 2.87
CA LEU A 88 -4.24 14.44 3.21
C LEU A 88 -3.24 14.80 2.11
N ARG A 89 -1.99 14.96 2.49
CA ARG A 89 -0.86 15.11 1.58
C ARG A 89 0.24 14.14 1.96
N ILE A 90 0.72 13.38 0.98
CA ILE A 90 1.77 12.38 1.17
C ILE A 90 3.07 12.92 0.62
N HIS A 91 4.06 13.03 1.46
CA HIS A 91 5.42 13.47 1.16
C HIS A 91 6.37 12.30 1.19
N SER A 92 7.28 12.21 0.22
CA SER A 92 8.31 11.17 0.17
C SER A 92 9.63 11.58 0.83
N ASP A 93 9.80 12.86 1.17
CA ASP A 93 11.00 13.36 1.80
C ASP A 93 10.69 14.40 2.89
N PRO A 94 11.54 14.50 3.96
CA PRO A 94 11.35 15.43 5.06
C PRO A 94 11.41 16.91 4.65
N ALA A 95 12.17 17.26 3.61
CA ALA A 95 12.32 18.64 3.18
C ALA A 95 11.01 19.15 2.55
N SER A 96 10.32 18.31 1.75
CA SER A 96 9.01 18.65 1.20
C SER A 96 7.94 18.79 2.28
N LEU A 97 8.04 18.02 3.37
CA LEU A 97 7.14 18.11 4.52
C LEU A 97 7.34 19.42 5.30
N ALA A 98 8.58 19.88 5.45
CA ALA A 98 8.88 21.08 6.24
C ALA A 98 8.20 22.34 5.72
N GLY A 99 7.93 22.42 4.41
CA GLY A 99 7.20 23.54 3.77
C GLY A 99 5.70 23.32 3.63
N ASP A 100 5.14 22.25 4.20
CA ASP A 100 3.71 21.96 4.06
C ASP A 100 2.86 22.93 4.89
N PRO A 101 1.86 23.62 4.27
CA PRO A 101 1.01 24.60 4.96
C PRO A 101 0.04 23.98 5.98
N GLN A 102 -0.14 22.65 5.97
CA GLN A 102 -1.01 21.93 6.90
C GLN A 102 -0.33 20.63 7.38
N PRO A 103 0.73 20.74 8.18
CA PRO A 103 1.56 19.59 8.58
C PRO A 103 0.78 18.55 9.38
N GLU A 104 -0.31 18.93 10.05
CA GLU A 104 -1.21 18.00 10.75
C GLU A 104 -1.93 17.02 9.82
N ARG A 105 -2.08 17.37 8.53
CA ARG A 105 -2.68 16.55 7.48
C ARG A 105 -1.65 15.94 6.53
N ALA A 106 -0.40 16.25 6.75
CA ALA A 106 0.68 15.71 5.96
C ALA A 106 1.15 14.37 6.52
N ILE A 107 1.47 13.45 5.62
CA ILE A 107 2.02 12.13 5.91
C ILE A 107 3.40 12.06 5.26
N LEU A 108 4.43 11.84 6.06
CA LEU A 108 5.77 11.54 5.58
C LEU A 108 5.88 10.03 5.38
N LEU A 109 6.16 9.63 4.16
CA LEU A 109 6.41 8.25 3.82
C LEU A 109 7.68 8.17 2.96
N PRO A 110 8.85 8.06 3.57
CA PRO A 110 10.10 7.94 2.84
C PRO A 110 10.04 6.79 1.83
N ALA A 111 10.63 6.98 0.66
CA ALA A 111 10.77 5.91 -0.31
C ALA A 111 11.55 4.75 0.35
N GLY A 112 10.91 3.62 0.52
CA GLY A 112 11.44 2.47 1.26
C GLY A 112 10.87 1.16 0.75
N MET A 113 11.30 0.09 1.36
CA MET A 113 11.19 -1.30 0.94
C MET A 113 9.84 -1.96 1.21
N ALA A 114 8.89 -1.31 1.88
CA ALA A 114 7.59 -1.89 2.17
C ALA A 114 6.52 -1.40 1.18
N PHE A 115 5.58 -2.28 0.84
CA PHE A 115 4.44 -1.97 -0.03
C PHE A 115 3.55 -0.87 0.59
N GLY A 116 3.12 0.09 -0.23
CA GLY A 116 2.18 1.13 0.19
C GLY A 116 2.77 2.54 0.24
N THR A 117 3.50 2.95 -0.80
CA THR A 117 4.08 4.31 -0.94
C THR A 117 3.06 5.43 -1.17
N GLY A 118 1.77 5.11 -1.19
CA GLY A 118 0.68 6.08 -1.39
C GLY A 118 0.38 6.44 -2.84
N ASP A 119 1.30 6.21 -3.76
CA ASP A 119 1.13 6.38 -5.21
C ASP A 119 0.53 5.15 -5.90
N HIS A 120 0.66 3.97 -5.30
CA HIS A 120 0.02 2.78 -5.85
C HIS A 120 -1.51 2.92 -5.89
N ALA A 121 -2.12 2.51 -6.99
CA ALA A 121 -3.56 2.70 -7.25
C ALA A 121 -4.47 2.16 -6.14
N THR A 122 -4.13 1.02 -5.52
CA THR A 122 -4.88 0.40 -4.43
C THR A 122 -4.83 1.25 -3.16
N THR A 123 -3.65 1.64 -2.72
CA THR A 123 -3.44 2.46 -1.52
C THR A 123 -4.09 3.84 -1.67
N ALA A 124 -3.83 4.52 -2.80
CA ALA A 124 -4.44 5.82 -3.09
C ALA A 124 -5.97 5.76 -3.12
N THR A 125 -6.57 4.64 -3.56
CA THR A 125 -8.02 4.50 -3.58
C THR A 125 -8.57 4.24 -2.17
N CYS A 126 -7.93 3.40 -1.35
CA CYS A 126 -8.30 3.24 0.07
C CYS A 126 -8.26 4.57 0.82
N LEU A 127 -7.20 5.36 0.63
CA LEU A 127 -7.08 6.69 1.25
C LEU A 127 -8.21 7.64 0.83
N ARG A 128 -8.58 7.65 -0.47
CA ARG A 128 -9.71 8.47 -0.96
C ARG A 128 -11.03 8.03 -0.32
N LEU A 129 -11.31 6.72 -0.29
CA LEU A 129 -12.52 6.18 0.32
C LEU A 129 -12.58 6.51 1.82
N LEU A 130 -11.46 6.40 2.52
CA LEU A 130 -11.37 6.78 3.94
C LEU A 130 -11.66 8.28 4.12
N CYS A 131 -11.05 9.15 3.31
CA CYS A 131 -11.34 10.59 3.33
C CYS A 131 -12.82 10.90 3.07
N ASP A 132 -13.46 10.16 2.15
CA ASP A 132 -14.84 10.40 1.75
C ASP A 132 -15.84 10.09 2.89
N ILE A 133 -15.59 9.08 3.73
CA ILE A 133 -16.47 8.70 4.84
C ILE A 133 -16.20 9.45 6.14
N THR A 134 -14.97 9.92 6.35
CA THR A 134 -14.56 10.50 7.64
C THR A 134 -15.46 11.62 8.16
N PRO A 135 -16.05 12.53 7.32
CA PRO A 135 -16.94 13.57 7.82
C PRO A 135 -18.21 13.04 8.49
N ASN A 136 -18.60 11.81 8.18
CA ASN A 136 -19.83 11.16 8.67
C ASN A 136 -19.56 10.13 9.77
N LEU A 137 -18.32 10.00 10.24
CA LEU A 137 -17.97 9.11 11.35
C LEU A 137 -18.29 9.78 12.69
N PRO A 138 -18.67 9.01 13.72
CA PRO A 138 -18.92 9.56 15.06
C PRO A 138 -17.64 10.15 15.65
N SER A 139 -17.80 11.07 16.60
CA SER A 139 -16.67 11.53 17.42
C SER A 139 -16.05 10.32 18.15
N GLY A 140 -14.74 10.27 18.19
CA GLY A 140 -14.02 9.17 18.84
C GLY A 140 -14.02 7.84 18.07
N TRP A 141 -14.31 7.85 16.77
CA TRP A 141 -14.26 6.65 15.93
C TRP A 141 -12.90 5.94 15.97
N THR A 142 -12.93 4.64 15.72
CA THR A 142 -11.76 3.76 15.78
C THR A 142 -11.56 3.02 14.48
N ALA A 143 -10.30 2.62 14.20
CA ALA A 143 -9.97 1.87 13.01
C ALA A 143 -9.16 0.59 13.31
N LEU A 144 -9.32 -0.40 12.44
CA LEU A 144 -8.47 -1.59 12.35
C LEU A 144 -7.89 -1.65 10.94
N ASP A 145 -6.55 -1.69 10.83
CA ASP A 145 -5.81 -1.77 9.56
C ASP A 145 -5.15 -3.16 9.44
N ALA A 146 -5.69 -4.00 8.57
CA ALA A 146 -5.27 -5.37 8.36
C ALA A 146 -4.31 -5.48 7.16
N GLY A 147 -3.09 -5.98 7.39
CA GLY A 147 -2.02 -5.96 6.40
C GLY A 147 -1.50 -4.54 6.20
N THR A 148 -1.04 -3.92 7.29
CA THR A 148 -0.74 -2.48 7.33
C THR A 148 0.46 -2.06 6.46
N GLY A 149 1.37 -2.99 6.13
CA GLY A 149 2.55 -2.72 5.31
C GLY A 149 3.40 -1.56 5.85
N THR A 150 3.43 -0.44 5.12
CA THR A 150 4.13 0.78 5.57
C THR A 150 3.44 1.52 6.72
N GLY A 151 2.23 1.14 7.11
CA GLY A 151 1.43 1.85 8.11
C GLY A 151 0.63 3.03 7.55
N ILE A 152 0.65 3.27 6.26
CA ILE A 152 0.07 4.49 5.66
C ILE A 152 -1.44 4.64 5.93
N LEU A 153 -2.22 3.55 5.88
CA LEU A 153 -3.66 3.62 6.12
C LEU A 153 -3.96 3.88 7.60
N ALA A 154 -3.20 3.25 8.50
CA ALA A 154 -3.29 3.51 9.94
C ALA A 154 -2.92 4.95 10.28
N ILE A 155 -1.82 5.49 9.71
CA ILE A 155 -1.39 6.89 9.88
C ILE A 155 -2.47 7.83 9.34
N ALA A 156 -3.03 7.55 8.17
CA ALA A 156 -4.11 8.34 7.58
C ALA A 156 -5.35 8.35 8.47
N ALA A 157 -5.73 7.21 9.06
CA ALA A 157 -6.85 7.13 9.98
C ALA A 157 -6.66 8.04 11.21
N GLU A 158 -5.48 8.01 11.85
CA GLU A 158 -5.18 8.91 12.98
C GLU A 158 -5.20 10.38 12.55
N LYS A 159 -4.55 10.73 11.43
CA LYS A 159 -4.52 12.10 10.88
C LYS A 159 -5.93 12.61 10.50
N LEU A 160 -6.84 11.72 10.17
CA LEU A 160 -8.25 12.03 9.87
C LEU A 160 -9.15 12.04 11.11
N GLY A 161 -8.59 11.83 12.30
CA GLY A 161 -9.29 12.00 13.57
C GLY A 161 -9.71 10.72 14.28
N ALA A 162 -9.20 9.54 13.90
CA ALA A 162 -9.42 8.33 14.69
C ALA A 162 -8.91 8.51 16.13
N ALA A 163 -9.67 8.08 17.10
CA ALA A 163 -9.32 8.14 18.52
C ALA A 163 -8.35 7.02 18.90
N ALA A 164 -8.44 5.89 18.21
CA ALA A 164 -7.52 4.77 18.33
C ALA A 164 -7.46 3.98 17.02
N VAL A 165 -6.29 3.48 16.69
CA VAL A 165 -6.07 2.60 15.52
C VAL A 165 -5.31 1.37 15.99
N GLU A 166 -5.83 0.20 15.72
CA GLU A 166 -5.08 -1.04 15.79
C GLU A 166 -4.64 -1.40 14.37
N ALA A 167 -3.35 -1.73 14.19
CA ALA A 167 -2.83 -2.10 12.90
C ALA A 167 -1.89 -3.30 13.02
N PHE A 168 -1.94 -4.19 12.04
CA PHE A 168 -1.12 -5.39 12.09
C PHE A 168 -0.70 -5.85 10.70
N ASP A 169 0.39 -6.59 10.67
CA ASP A 169 0.86 -7.29 9.49
C ASP A 169 1.39 -8.66 9.90
N PHE A 170 1.38 -9.62 8.98
CA PHE A 170 1.97 -10.92 9.20
C PHE A 170 3.51 -10.85 9.21
N ASP A 171 4.08 -9.94 8.41
CA ASP A 171 5.51 -9.77 8.27
C ASP A 171 6.08 -8.85 9.37
N PRO A 172 7.00 -9.34 10.23
CA PRO A 172 7.69 -8.51 11.21
C PRO A 172 8.48 -7.34 10.60
N VAL A 173 8.94 -7.47 9.33
CA VAL A 173 9.63 -6.38 8.62
C VAL A 173 8.67 -5.23 8.34
N CYS A 174 7.44 -5.53 7.89
CA CYS A 174 6.39 -4.52 7.73
C CYS A 174 6.08 -3.81 9.05
N ILE A 175 6.01 -4.54 10.16
CA ILE A 175 5.77 -3.93 11.49
C ILE A 175 6.94 -3.03 11.93
N ARG A 176 8.18 -3.39 11.63
CA ARG A 176 9.33 -2.51 11.89
C ARG A 176 9.23 -1.23 11.07
N VAL A 177 9.00 -1.33 9.76
CA VAL A 177 8.86 -0.18 8.86
C VAL A 177 7.67 0.71 9.27
N SER A 178 6.52 0.11 9.58
CA SER A 178 5.36 0.88 10.02
C SER A 178 5.60 1.61 11.35
N LYS A 179 6.35 1.03 12.31
CA LYS A 179 6.77 1.71 13.55
C LYS A 179 7.63 2.94 13.25
N GLU A 180 8.59 2.83 12.35
CA GLU A 180 9.44 3.95 11.93
C GLU A 180 8.59 5.06 11.29
N ASN A 181 7.65 4.71 10.41
CA ASN A 181 6.76 5.66 9.77
C ASN A 181 5.77 6.30 10.76
N VAL A 182 5.18 5.55 11.67
CA VAL A 182 4.32 6.06 12.75
C VAL A 182 5.06 7.08 13.60
N HIS A 183 6.32 6.77 13.98
CA HIS A 183 7.18 7.67 14.73
C HIS A 183 7.50 8.95 13.94
N ALA A 184 7.92 8.82 12.67
CA ALA A 184 8.23 9.94 11.79
C ALA A 184 7.04 10.90 11.60
N ASN A 185 5.82 10.35 11.60
CA ASN A 185 4.57 11.12 11.50
C ASN A 185 4.03 11.62 12.84
N ARG A 186 4.75 11.38 13.96
CA ARG A 186 4.37 11.77 15.32
C ARG A 186 2.98 11.24 15.73
N CYS A 187 2.57 10.11 15.18
CA CYS A 187 1.32 9.44 15.55
C CYS A 187 1.47 8.76 16.92
N LYS A 188 0.43 8.89 17.77
CA LYS A 188 0.44 8.39 19.16
C LYS A 188 -0.73 7.44 19.46
N LYS A 189 -1.66 7.28 18.53
CA LYS A 189 -2.90 6.52 18.73
C LYS A 189 -2.91 5.20 17.97
N ILE A 190 -1.75 4.77 17.42
CA ILE A 190 -1.63 3.57 16.61
C ILE A 190 -0.92 2.48 17.41
N ALA A 191 -1.61 1.36 17.62
CA ALA A 191 -1.04 0.16 18.20
C ALA A 191 -0.67 -0.82 17.07
N LEU A 192 0.62 -1.16 16.95
CA LEU A 192 1.17 -2.04 15.93
C LEU A 192 1.51 -3.42 16.49
N SER A 193 1.13 -4.49 15.79
CA SER A 193 1.46 -5.85 16.19
C SER A 193 1.68 -6.79 15.02
N VAL A 194 2.52 -7.82 15.20
CA VAL A 194 2.60 -8.95 14.27
C VAL A 194 1.38 -9.84 14.48
N ALA A 195 0.58 -10.05 13.44
CA ALA A 195 -0.58 -10.93 13.49
C ALA A 195 -1.01 -11.40 12.10
N ASP A 196 -1.70 -12.53 12.07
CA ASP A 196 -2.28 -13.11 10.87
C ASP A 196 -3.71 -12.56 10.67
N ALA A 197 -4.01 -12.07 9.46
CA ALA A 197 -5.32 -11.54 9.09
C ALA A 197 -6.45 -12.58 9.21
N GLN A 198 -6.13 -13.87 9.17
CA GLN A 198 -7.08 -14.94 9.38
C GLN A 198 -7.34 -15.24 10.89
N ARG A 199 -6.57 -14.64 11.81
CA ARG A 199 -6.61 -14.91 13.27
C ARG A 199 -6.70 -13.64 14.10
N VAL A 200 -7.72 -12.81 13.82
CA VAL A 200 -7.88 -11.47 14.41
C VAL A 200 -8.60 -11.43 15.77
N GLY A 201 -8.68 -12.57 16.47
CA GLY A 201 -9.47 -12.71 17.73
C GLY A 201 -9.17 -11.69 18.82
N LYS A 202 -7.91 -11.27 18.97
CA LYS A 202 -7.44 -10.35 20.03
C LYS A 202 -7.79 -8.88 19.82
N PHE A 203 -8.12 -8.46 18.59
CA PHE A 203 -8.38 -7.05 18.29
C PHE A 203 -9.76 -6.60 18.76
N GLN A 204 -9.89 -5.30 19.04
CA GLN A 204 -11.16 -4.69 19.43
C GLN A 204 -12.07 -4.48 18.20
N LYS A 205 -13.37 -4.25 18.45
CA LYS A 205 -14.28 -3.83 17.39
C LYS A 205 -14.01 -2.38 17.02
N ALA A 206 -13.95 -2.10 15.72
CA ALA A 206 -13.70 -0.78 15.15
C ALA A 206 -14.88 -0.28 14.32
N ASP A 207 -14.96 1.05 14.17
CA ASP A 207 -15.94 1.70 13.32
C ASP A 207 -15.56 1.61 11.84
N VAL A 208 -14.25 1.50 11.56
CA VAL A 208 -13.70 1.34 10.22
C VAL A 208 -12.70 0.18 10.21
N VAL A 209 -12.87 -0.75 9.30
CA VAL A 209 -11.86 -1.78 8.99
C VAL A 209 -11.29 -1.52 7.60
N LEU A 210 -9.97 -1.46 7.52
CA LEU A 210 -9.18 -1.26 6.32
C LEU A 210 -8.46 -2.57 5.97
N ALA A 211 -8.52 -3.01 4.71
CA ALA A 211 -7.89 -4.24 4.26
C ALA A 211 -7.40 -4.09 2.80
N ASN A 212 -6.15 -3.70 2.63
CA ASN A 212 -5.53 -3.64 1.30
C ASN A 212 -4.75 -4.94 1.05
N LEU A 213 -5.49 -6.01 0.77
CA LEU A 213 -4.99 -7.39 0.67
C LEU A 213 -5.33 -7.97 -0.70
N TYR A 214 -4.53 -8.95 -1.18
CA TYR A 214 -4.90 -9.69 -2.39
C TYR A 214 -6.16 -10.53 -2.17
N SER A 215 -6.87 -10.87 -3.25
CA SER A 215 -8.24 -11.41 -3.25
C SER A 215 -8.42 -12.63 -2.37
N GLU A 216 -7.54 -13.62 -2.49
CA GLU A 216 -7.65 -14.88 -1.77
C GLU A 216 -7.50 -14.68 -0.25
N LEU A 217 -6.54 -13.85 0.16
CA LEU A 217 -6.34 -13.53 1.58
C LEU A 217 -7.50 -12.69 2.12
N LEU A 218 -8.00 -11.74 1.32
CA LEU A 218 -9.14 -10.90 1.70
C LEU A 218 -10.39 -11.75 1.96
N ILE A 219 -10.71 -12.69 1.06
CA ILE A 219 -11.85 -13.62 1.22
C ILE A 219 -11.65 -14.50 2.46
N ALA A 220 -10.46 -15.08 2.62
CA ALA A 220 -10.16 -15.98 3.74
C ALA A 220 -10.21 -15.25 5.10
N SER A 221 -9.78 -13.99 5.17
CA SER A 221 -9.76 -13.20 6.41
C SER A 221 -11.07 -12.46 6.69
N ALA A 222 -11.93 -12.27 5.70
CA ALA A 222 -13.17 -11.51 5.83
C ALA A 222 -14.07 -11.96 7.00
N PRO A 223 -14.31 -13.25 7.26
CA PRO A 223 -15.16 -13.67 8.39
C PRO A 223 -14.65 -13.16 9.75
N GLY A 224 -13.33 -13.17 9.94
CA GLY A 224 -12.68 -12.65 11.14
C GLY A 224 -12.75 -11.11 11.23
N LEU A 225 -12.38 -10.44 10.14
CA LEU A 225 -12.36 -8.98 10.05
C LEU A 225 -13.75 -8.38 10.23
N LEU A 226 -14.80 -8.97 9.65
CA LEU A 226 -16.18 -8.49 9.78
C LEU A 226 -16.76 -8.68 11.19
N LYS A 227 -16.27 -9.66 11.97
CA LYS A 227 -16.57 -9.76 13.40
C LYS A 227 -15.98 -8.61 14.20
N LYS A 228 -14.88 -8.00 13.72
CA LYS A 228 -14.24 -6.83 14.34
C LYS A 228 -14.82 -5.51 13.85
N LEU A 229 -15.67 -5.51 12.84
CA LEU A 229 -16.42 -4.35 12.41
C LEU A 229 -17.66 -4.18 13.29
N ARG A 230 -17.89 -2.97 13.83
CA ARG A 230 -19.12 -2.63 14.55
C ARG A 230 -20.33 -2.67 13.62
N SER A 231 -21.53 -2.78 14.16
CA SER A 231 -22.77 -2.54 13.41
C SER A 231 -22.71 -1.12 12.84
N ASP A 232 -23.21 -0.94 11.63
CA ASP A 232 -23.11 0.32 10.85
C ASP A 232 -21.69 0.80 10.53
N GLY A 233 -20.67 0.01 10.87
CA GLY A 233 -19.28 0.31 10.55
C GLY A 233 -18.97 0.18 9.06
N TRP A 234 -17.83 0.74 8.64
CA TRP A 234 -17.38 0.76 7.27
C TRP A 234 -16.23 -0.25 7.03
N PHE A 235 -16.39 -1.06 6.02
CA PHE A 235 -15.34 -1.94 5.50
C PHE A 235 -14.78 -1.36 4.21
N ILE A 236 -13.51 -0.98 4.19
CA ILE A 236 -12.79 -0.51 3.01
C ILE A 236 -11.77 -1.57 2.62
N PHE A 237 -11.81 -2.02 1.36
CA PHE A 237 -10.89 -3.02 0.87
C PHE A 237 -10.30 -2.65 -0.48
N SER A 238 -9.13 -3.19 -0.80
CA SER A 238 -8.45 -3.09 -2.09
C SER A 238 -7.42 -4.21 -2.24
N GLY A 239 -6.55 -4.12 -3.28
CA GLY A 239 -5.61 -5.18 -3.63
C GLY A 239 -6.23 -6.26 -4.53
N VAL A 240 -7.42 -5.98 -5.06
CA VAL A 240 -8.25 -6.91 -5.85
C VAL A 240 -8.14 -6.57 -7.33
N LEU A 241 -7.90 -7.57 -8.18
CA LEU A 241 -7.92 -7.38 -9.63
C LEU A 241 -9.36 -7.22 -10.15
N LYS A 242 -9.51 -6.49 -11.27
CA LYS A 242 -10.80 -6.29 -11.91
C LYS A 242 -11.50 -7.61 -12.29
N THR A 243 -10.74 -8.65 -12.58
CA THR A 243 -11.26 -10.00 -12.90
C THR A 243 -11.78 -10.74 -11.66
N GLN A 244 -11.34 -10.38 -10.46
CA GLN A 244 -11.67 -11.04 -9.19
C GLN A 244 -12.70 -10.29 -8.34
N ILE A 245 -13.04 -9.04 -8.70
CA ILE A 245 -13.87 -8.18 -7.86
C ILE A 245 -15.28 -8.71 -7.62
N ALA A 246 -15.87 -9.38 -8.62
CA ALA A 246 -17.21 -9.94 -8.49
C ALA A 246 -17.26 -11.04 -7.42
N GLU A 247 -16.27 -11.93 -7.41
CA GLU A 247 -16.13 -12.99 -6.40
C GLU A 247 -15.93 -12.42 -5.00
N VAL A 248 -15.03 -11.45 -4.85
CA VAL A 248 -14.79 -10.77 -3.57
C VAL A 248 -16.07 -10.10 -3.05
N CYS A 249 -16.79 -9.36 -3.90
CA CYS A 249 -18.04 -8.71 -3.49
C CYS A 249 -19.11 -9.74 -3.05
N ALA A 250 -19.24 -10.84 -3.78
CA ALA A 250 -20.19 -11.90 -3.43
C ALA A 250 -19.84 -12.54 -2.07
N ALA A 251 -18.55 -12.85 -1.84
CA ALA A 251 -18.07 -13.39 -0.57
C ALA A 251 -18.37 -12.45 0.61
N LEU A 252 -18.10 -11.15 0.46
CA LEU A 252 -18.34 -10.15 1.49
C LEU A 252 -19.84 -9.96 1.78
N GLN A 253 -20.70 -9.97 0.75
CA GLN A 253 -22.15 -9.86 0.91
C GLN A 253 -22.74 -11.10 1.64
N ASN A 254 -22.26 -12.30 1.33
CA ASN A 254 -22.65 -13.53 2.02
C ASN A 254 -22.30 -13.52 3.52
N LEU A 255 -21.36 -12.65 3.94
CA LEU A 255 -20.97 -12.43 5.33
C LEU A 255 -21.72 -11.27 6.00
N GLY A 256 -22.75 -10.69 5.36
CA GLY A 256 -23.59 -9.66 5.93
C GLY A 256 -23.13 -8.22 5.69
N LEU A 257 -22.23 -7.98 4.73
CA LEU A 257 -21.98 -6.62 4.25
C LEU A 257 -23.05 -6.21 3.23
N ALA A 258 -23.44 -4.94 3.28
CA ALA A 258 -24.20 -4.31 2.21
C ALA A 258 -23.43 -4.40 0.88
N LYS A 259 -24.13 -4.27 -0.24
CA LYS A 259 -23.50 -4.31 -1.58
C LYS A 259 -22.37 -3.27 -1.66
N PRO A 260 -21.11 -3.69 -1.90
CA PRO A 260 -19.98 -2.76 -1.96
C PRO A 260 -20.10 -1.77 -3.12
N LYS A 261 -19.81 -0.50 -2.85
CA LYS A 261 -19.52 0.48 -3.90
C LYS A 261 -18.09 0.27 -4.36
N VAL A 262 -17.91 -0.10 -5.62
CA VAL A 262 -16.61 -0.44 -6.21
C VAL A 262 -16.05 0.73 -7.02
N VAL A 263 -14.75 0.97 -6.89
CA VAL A 263 -13.97 1.95 -7.67
C VAL A 263 -12.85 1.20 -8.38
N THR A 264 -12.75 1.36 -9.70
CA THR A 264 -11.70 0.74 -10.53
C THR A 264 -10.65 1.78 -10.93
N ARG A 265 -9.38 1.41 -10.82
CA ARG A 265 -8.22 2.19 -11.27
C ARG A 265 -7.22 1.27 -12.00
N GLY A 266 -7.15 1.39 -13.34
CA GLY A 266 -6.38 0.46 -14.16
C GLY A 266 -6.89 -0.97 -14.02
N LYS A 267 -6.00 -1.89 -13.66
CA LYS A 267 -6.33 -3.30 -13.38
C LYS A 267 -6.86 -3.56 -11.95
N TRP A 268 -6.78 -2.55 -11.06
CA TRP A 268 -7.08 -2.69 -9.65
C TRP A 268 -8.47 -2.17 -9.27
N CYS A 269 -9.07 -2.83 -8.32
CA CYS A 269 -10.34 -2.43 -7.71
C CYS A 269 -10.18 -2.21 -6.21
N ALA A 270 -10.97 -1.28 -5.72
CA ALA A 270 -11.22 -1.08 -4.31
C ALA A 270 -12.72 -1.00 -4.06
N GLY A 271 -13.16 -1.36 -2.88
CA GLY A 271 -14.56 -1.27 -2.51
C GLY A 271 -14.76 -0.72 -1.11
N ILE A 272 -15.97 -0.22 -0.89
CA ILE A 272 -16.43 0.23 0.42
C ILE A 272 -17.87 -0.23 0.64
N ALA A 273 -18.13 -0.76 1.82
CA ALA A 273 -19.49 -1.17 2.22
C ALA A 273 -19.70 -0.94 3.71
N ARG A 274 -20.97 -0.78 4.11
CA ARG A 274 -21.38 -0.78 5.52
C ARG A 274 -21.74 -2.20 5.97
N LYS A 275 -21.52 -2.46 7.24
CA LYS A 275 -22.07 -3.64 7.88
C LYS A 275 -23.52 -3.34 8.26
N SER A 276 -24.42 -4.21 7.81
CA SER A 276 -25.82 -4.18 8.20
C SER A 276 -26.00 -4.59 9.65
#